data_2155351e875e2b6d5929d1d0518a1aed
#
_entry.id   2155351e875e2b6d5929d1d0518a1aed
#
_cell.length_a   1.000
_cell.length_b   1.000
_cell.length_c   1.000
_cell.angle_alpha   90.00
_cell.angle_beta   90.00
_cell.angle_gamma   90.00
#
_symmetry.space_group_name_H-M   'P 1'
#
loop_
_entity.id
_entity.type
_entity.pdbx_description
1 polymer ?
#
loop_
_entity_poly.entity_id
_entity_poly.type
_entity_poly.pdbx_seq_one_letter_code
_entity_poly.pdbx_strand_id
1 'polypeptide(L)'
;MNASHQELLDNLLSLLLKKGQTAGSLQTSTSGNPFPAALAPLAQNTAGALEHIINLFEQSVSDNRQLAGELLDFYELHNIAFVAAAQVARCKSIPQALHTLAGVIARAVNSRYSFYLGQFTRLFSLPGEQVDCAAETVFGLSKNEDVAAARNFFARHESDLRKIAAENQSQVAMVGYHNNDHPDHRGRGNILAVPLSNIDPQLNSPGTLLFVRTDDQEPFAALDMNAANSLAEMGSAILANILYAEKLHQAYLQTITSLVRAMEAKDKYTSGHSTRVAQIACNLGQFIGLDKPQLQLLHWAGLLHDIGKIGIRDDVLNKTGKLTNEEFNHIKTHPHQSYKVLEPILALHNILDAVRHHHEHFDGSGYPDGLKGNDIPLPARILQIADVWDALTSTRSYRKAMTPDQAMDIMRREAALTMDPNLVRSFLEMMNHQTPSEKVL
;
A
#
# COMPACT_ATOMS: atom_id res chain seq x y z
N MET A 1 29.56 -13.68 26.13
CA MET A 1 30.54 -14.53 26.87
C MET A 1 30.00 -14.73 28.30
N ASN A 2 29.91 -15.99 28.79
CA ASN A 2 29.47 -16.26 30.16
C ASN A 2 30.49 -15.70 31.14
N ALA A 3 29.99 -15.13 32.27
CA ALA A 3 30.83 -14.59 33.34
C ALA A 3 31.94 -15.55 33.79
N SER A 4 31.72 -16.87 33.72
CA SER A 4 32.69 -17.91 34.01
C SER A 4 33.89 -17.95 33.05
N HIS A 5 33.75 -17.52 31.79
CA HIS A 5 34.87 -17.46 30.83
C HIS A 5 35.75 -16.23 31.05
N GLN A 6 35.15 -15.12 31.48
CA GLN A 6 35.86 -13.90 31.82
C GLN A 6 36.71 -14.13 33.08
N GLU A 7 36.15 -14.78 34.09
CA GLU A 7 36.84 -15.12 35.34
C GLU A 7 38.00 -16.11 35.13
N LEU A 8 37.83 -17.09 34.25
CA LEU A 8 38.90 -18.00 33.83
C LEU A 8 40.07 -17.29 33.09
N LEU A 9 39.71 -16.34 32.21
CA LEU A 9 40.69 -15.53 31.49
C LEU A 9 41.50 -14.62 32.43
N ASP A 10 40.80 -13.92 33.32
CA ASP A 10 41.43 -13.04 34.33
C ASP A 10 42.34 -13.82 35.31
N ASN A 11 41.92 -15.02 35.66
CA ASN A 11 42.68 -15.91 36.49
C ASN A 11 43.97 -16.44 35.77
N LEU A 12 43.84 -16.79 34.48
CA LEU A 12 44.99 -17.23 33.66
C LEU A 12 45.97 -16.09 33.44
N LEU A 13 45.48 -14.89 33.12
CA LEU A 13 46.29 -13.67 32.97
C LEU A 13 47.04 -13.32 34.28
N SER A 14 46.35 -13.39 35.40
CA SER A 14 46.97 -13.13 36.72
C SER A 14 48.06 -14.14 37.10
N LEU A 15 47.85 -15.41 36.70
CA LEU A 15 48.81 -16.48 36.90
C LEU A 15 50.06 -16.32 36.00
N LEU A 16 49.89 -15.92 34.74
CA LEU A 16 50.93 -15.64 33.80
C LEU A 16 51.75 -14.41 34.18
N LEU A 17 51.07 -13.32 34.62
CA LEU A 17 51.71 -12.12 35.12
C LEU A 17 52.51 -12.36 36.43
N LYS A 18 51.95 -13.15 37.36
CA LYS A 18 52.68 -13.55 38.56
C LYS A 18 53.91 -14.39 38.27
N LYS A 19 53.83 -15.33 37.30
CA LYS A 19 55.01 -16.12 36.87
C LYS A 19 56.07 -15.27 36.14
N GLY A 20 55.62 -14.27 35.34
CA GLY A 20 56.52 -13.32 34.70
C GLY A 20 57.23 -12.43 35.73
N GLN A 21 56.55 -11.93 36.74
CA GLN A 21 57.14 -11.14 37.84
C GLN A 21 58.10 -11.94 38.71
N THR A 22 57.78 -13.21 38.98
CA THR A 22 58.69 -14.10 39.72
C THR A 22 59.96 -14.43 38.94
N ALA A 23 59.91 -14.49 37.61
CA ALA A 23 61.10 -14.64 36.77
C ALA A 23 61.97 -13.38 36.77
N GLY A 24 61.35 -12.17 36.83
CA GLY A 24 62.06 -10.89 36.96
C GLY A 24 62.64 -10.64 38.34
N SER A 25 62.01 -11.11 39.43
CA SER A 25 62.46 -10.93 40.79
C SER A 25 63.53 -11.89 41.21
N LEU A 26 63.76 -12.94 40.44
CA LEU A 26 64.88 -13.88 40.66
C LEU A 26 66.28 -13.28 40.25
N GLN A 27 66.31 -12.10 39.67
CA GLN A 27 67.57 -11.41 39.32
C GLN A 27 68.15 -10.54 40.43
N THR A 28 67.48 -10.32 41.56
CA THR A 28 67.91 -9.32 42.54
C THR A 28 68.25 -9.86 43.94
N SER A 29 68.18 -11.16 44.19
CA SER A 29 68.52 -11.66 45.54
C SER A 29 69.16 -13.07 45.54
N THR A 30 70.41 -13.20 45.10
CA THR A 30 71.28 -14.24 45.63
C THR A 30 72.73 -13.85 45.34
N SER A 31 73.36 -13.31 46.36
CA SER A 31 74.82 -13.40 46.46
C SER A 31 75.15 -14.87 46.72
N GLY A 32 75.74 -15.56 45.73
CA GLY A 32 76.41 -16.80 46.04
C GLY A 32 76.25 -18.00 45.11
N ASN A 33 75.55 -17.94 43.98
CA ASN A 33 75.64 -19.03 43.02
C ASN A 33 75.46 -18.45 41.58
N PRO A 34 76.51 -18.61 40.74
CA PRO A 34 76.41 -18.09 39.37
C PRO A 34 75.47 -19.01 38.60
N PHE A 35 74.32 -18.54 38.34
CA PHE A 35 73.50 -19.04 37.21
C PHE A 35 74.44 -19.04 36.01
N PRO A 36 74.58 -20.10 35.28
CA PRO A 36 75.46 -20.11 34.12
C PRO A 36 75.12 -18.96 33.19
N ALA A 37 76.05 -18.09 32.90
CA ALA A 37 75.91 -16.93 32.02
C ALA A 37 75.31 -17.31 30.64
N ALA A 38 75.36 -18.58 30.28
CA ALA A 38 74.71 -19.16 29.10
C ALA A 38 73.18 -19.23 29.16
N LEU A 39 72.50 -19.12 30.33
CA LEU A 39 71.04 -19.20 30.45
C LEU A 39 70.38 -17.83 30.52
N ALA A 40 71.11 -16.75 30.74
CA ALA A 40 70.56 -15.39 30.74
C ALA A 40 69.94 -14.95 29.41
N PRO A 41 70.54 -15.24 28.25
CA PRO A 41 69.90 -14.94 26.95
C PRO A 41 68.61 -15.77 26.67
N LEU A 42 68.56 -16.99 27.18
CA LEU A 42 67.35 -17.86 27.05
C LEU A 42 66.22 -17.34 27.91
N ALA A 43 66.48 -16.83 29.09
CA ALA A 43 65.46 -16.25 29.99
C ALA A 43 64.91 -14.92 29.42
N GLN A 44 65.75 -14.08 28.81
CA GLN A 44 65.33 -12.85 28.15
C GLN A 44 64.54 -13.14 26.87
N ASN A 45 64.93 -14.13 26.05
CA ASN A 45 64.20 -14.54 24.88
C ASN A 45 62.81 -15.13 25.23
N THR A 46 62.70 -15.89 26.31
CA THR A 46 61.44 -16.46 26.76
C THR A 46 60.47 -15.41 27.34
N ALA A 47 60.99 -14.40 28.03
CA ALA A 47 60.18 -13.28 28.54
C ALA A 47 59.63 -12.42 27.39
N GLY A 48 60.46 -12.07 26.39
CA GLY A 48 60.03 -11.33 25.23
C GLY A 48 59.02 -12.10 24.33
N ALA A 49 59.20 -13.42 24.23
CA ALA A 49 58.25 -14.27 23.51
C ALA A 49 56.87 -14.35 24.25
N LEU A 50 56.90 -14.42 25.58
CA LEU A 50 55.71 -14.42 26.40
C LEU A 50 54.94 -13.08 26.31
N GLU A 51 55.65 -11.96 26.35
CA GLU A 51 55.11 -10.62 26.19
C GLU A 51 54.47 -10.44 24.82
N HIS A 52 55.13 -10.95 23.77
CA HIS A 52 54.58 -10.93 22.43
C HIS A 52 53.29 -11.78 22.30
N ILE A 53 53.23 -12.95 22.92
CA ILE A 53 52.05 -13.83 22.96
C ILE A 53 50.92 -13.16 23.72
N ILE A 54 51.18 -12.50 24.84
CA ILE A 54 50.18 -11.76 25.62
C ILE A 54 49.60 -10.63 24.81
N ASN A 55 50.43 -9.84 24.13
CA ASN A 55 49.99 -8.74 23.25
C ASN A 55 49.13 -9.24 22.09
N LEU A 56 49.53 -10.33 21.42
CA LEU A 56 48.71 -10.96 20.38
C LEU A 56 47.36 -11.46 20.89
N PHE A 57 47.36 -12.01 22.12
CA PHE A 57 46.14 -12.50 22.74
C PHE A 57 45.21 -11.34 23.13
N GLU A 58 45.71 -10.26 23.70
CA GLU A 58 44.96 -9.05 24.04
C GLU A 58 44.40 -8.40 22.78
N GLN A 59 45.18 -8.32 21.69
CA GLN A 59 44.70 -7.84 20.40
C GLN A 59 43.57 -8.72 19.83
N SER A 60 43.74 -10.05 19.86
CA SER A 60 42.70 -10.99 19.41
C SER A 60 41.42 -10.90 20.25
N VAL A 61 41.51 -10.66 21.55
CA VAL A 61 40.34 -10.45 22.42
C VAL A 61 39.67 -9.12 22.11
N SER A 62 40.44 -8.06 21.82
CA SER A 62 39.91 -6.76 21.40
C SER A 62 39.19 -6.86 20.07
N ASP A 63 39.81 -7.50 19.08
CA ASP A 63 39.24 -7.71 17.74
C ASP A 63 37.94 -8.53 17.81
N ASN A 64 37.94 -9.59 18.66
CA ASN A 64 36.70 -10.39 18.87
C ASN A 64 35.60 -9.61 19.57
N ARG A 65 35.90 -8.69 20.51
CA ARG A 65 34.93 -7.81 21.11
C ARG A 65 34.36 -6.82 20.12
N GLN A 66 35.17 -6.24 19.28
CA GLN A 66 34.77 -5.35 18.21
C GLN A 66 33.84 -6.09 17.23
N LEU A 67 34.24 -7.28 16.79
CA LEU A 67 33.45 -8.11 15.86
C LEU A 67 32.10 -8.51 16.47
N ALA A 68 32.10 -8.83 17.77
CA ALA A 68 30.85 -9.14 18.49
C ALA A 68 29.92 -7.92 18.60
N GLY A 69 30.46 -6.71 18.77
CA GLY A 69 29.72 -5.45 18.71
C GLY A 69 29.11 -5.21 17.34
N GLU A 70 29.93 -5.31 16.29
CA GLU A 70 29.46 -5.15 14.90
C GLU A 70 28.38 -6.17 14.53
N LEU A 71 28.48 -7.42 15.01
CA LEU A 71 27.48 -8.48 14.82
C LEU A 71 26.18 -8.15 15.56
N LEU A 72 26.26 -7.61 16.75
CA LEU A 72 25.08 -7.21 17.53
C LEU A 72 24.36 -6.06 16.84
N ASP A 73 25.07 -5.03 16.41
CA ASP A 73 24.52 -3.89 15.66
C ASP A 73 23.87 -4.36 14.37
N PHE A 74 24.50 -5.30 13.65
CA PHE A 74 23.94 -5.92 12.46
C PHE A 74 22.64 -6.69 12.75
N TYR A 75 22.58 -7.45 13.85
CA TYR A 75 21.38 -8.17 14.27
C TYR A 75 20.25 -7.23 14.68
N GLU A 76 20.55 -6.17 15.40
CA GLU A 76 19.55 -5.16 15.79
C GLU A 76 18.99 -4.47 14.56
N LEU A 77 19.85 -4.06 13.61
CA LEU A 77 19.41 -3.44 12.37
C LEU A 77 18.53 -4.38 11.53
N HIS A 78 18.91 -5.65 11.42
CA HIS A 78 18.10 -6.66 10.71
C HIS A 78 16.75 -6.89 11.35
N ASN A 79 16.68 -6.93 12.69
CA ASN A 79 15.43 -7.09 13.41
C ASN A 79 14.51 -5.87 13.22
N ILE A 80 15.06 -4.67 13.29
CA ILE A 80 14.33 -3.43 12.97
C ILE A 80 13.81 -3.47 11.54
N ALA A 81 14.65 -3.86 10.58
CA ALA A 81 14.28 -3.96 9.17
C ALA A 81 13.15 -4.96 8.94
N PHE A 82 13.21 -6.15 9.56
CA PHE A 82 12.18 -7.17 9.44
C PHE A 82 10.83 -6.71 10.01
N VAL A 83 10.83 -6.10 11.19
CA VAL A 83 9.61 -5.55 11.81
C VAL A 83 9.05 -4.41 10.96
N ALA A 84 9.92 -3.56 10.43
CA ALA A 84 9.55 -2.47 9.52
C ALA A 84 8.88 -2.98 8.24
N ALA A 85 9.50 -3.99 7.60
CA ALA A 85 8.94 -4.63 6.42
C ALA A 85 7.52 -5.13 6.66
N ALA A 86 7.31 -5.83 7.78
CA ALA A 86 6.01 -6.35 8.15
C ALA A 86 4.97 -5.25 8.41
N GLN A 87 5.38 -4.09 8.95
CA GLN A 87 4.49 -2.95 9.17
C GLN A 87 4.12 -2.26 7.84
N VAL A 88 5.10 -1.97 6.99
CA VAL A 88 4.87 -1.33 5.68
C VAL A 88 4.08 -2.23 4.74
N ALA A 89 4.34 -3.54 4.73
CA ALA A 89 3.62 -4.51 3.90
C ALA A 89 2.13 -4.67 4.27
N ARG A 90 1.71 -4.28 5.47
CA ARG A 90 0.29 -4.25 5.86
C ARG A 90 -0.45 -3.01 5.39
N CYS A 91 0.25 -2.02 4.88
CA CYS A 91 -0.35 -0.79 4.39
C CYS A 91 -1.14 -1.06 3.10
N LYS A 92 -2.29 -0.42 2.96
CA LYS A 92 -3.19 -0.60 1.83
C LYS A 92 -3.07 0.51 0.78
N SER A 93 -2.28 1.54 1.06
CA SER A 93 -2.08 2.66 0.16
C SER A 93 -0.67 3.22 0.29
N ILE A 94 -0.18 3.87 -0.77
CA ILE A 94 1.16 4.49 -0.79
C ILE A 94 1.31 5.55 0.30
N PRO A 95 0.36 6.49 0.53
CA PRO A 95 0.49 7.45 1.62
C PRO A 95 0.68 6.80 2.99
N GLN A 96 -0.10 5.75 3.28
CA GLN A 96 0.04 5.00 4.52
C GLN A 96 1.40 4.30 4.63
N ALA A 97 1.87 3.69 3.54
CA ALA A 97 3.16 3.00 3.50
C ALA A 97 4.33 3.98 3.66
N LEU A 98 4.29 5.14 3.00
CA LEU A 98 5.27 6.22 3.15
C LEU A 98 5.32 6.75 4.59
N HIS A 99 4.17 7.01 5.19
CA HIS A 99 4.09 7.45 6.58
C HIS A 99 4.70 6.42 7.53
N THR A 100 4.35 5.15 7.34
CA THR A 100 4.89 4.05 8.16
C THR A 100 6.40 3.90 7.99
N LEU A 101 6.90 3.93 6.75
CA LEU A 101 8.32 3.84 6.44
C LEU A 101 9.10 5.00 7.04
N ALA A 102 8.64 6.24 6.83
CA ALA A 102 9.27 7.42 7.41
C ALA A 102 9.33 7.35 8.94
N GLY A 103 8.25 6.91 9.59
CA GLY A 103 8.22 6.73 11.03
C GLY A 103 9.15 5.64 11.56
N VAL A 104 9.35 4.56 10.80
CA VAL A 104 10.32 3.51 11.15
C VAL A 104 11.75 4.02 11.02
N ILE A 105 12.09 4.63 9.90
CA ILE A 105 13.44 5.19 9.70
C ILE A 105 13.71 6.28 10.74
N ALA A 106 12.75 7.19 10.98
CA ALA A 106 12.89 8.24 11.98
C ALA A 106 13.25 7.73 13.37
N ARG A 107 12.65 6.61 13.79
CA ARG A 107 12.99 5.96 15.06
C ARG A 107 14.36 5.30 15.03
N ALA A 108 14.71 4.63 13.93
CA ALA A 108 15.99 3.95 13.79
C ALA A 108 17.16 4.94 13.83
N VAL A 109 17.01 6.10 13.19
CA VAL A 109 18.04 7.14 13.17
C VAL A 109 17.82 8.23 14.22
N ASN A 110 16.94 8.05 15.18
CA ASN A 110 16.62 9.01 16.24
C ASN A 110 16.47 10.45 15.76
N SER A 111 15.70 10.65 14.68
CA SER A 111 15.44 11.99 14.15
C SER A 111 14.25 12.64 14.86
N ARG A 112 14.28 13.98 14.97
CA ARG A 112 13.18 14.74 15.56
C ARG A 112 12.07 14.99 14.56
N TYR A 113 12.41 15.30 13.30
CA TYR A 113 11.44 15.54 12.24
C TYR A 113 11.76 14.67 11.04
N SER A 114 10.71 14.32 10.27
CA SER A 114 10.85 13.65 9.00
C SER A 114 9.88 14.26 7.98
N PHE A 115 10.35 14.40 6.72
CA PHE A 115 9.60 15.00 5.62
C PHE A 115 9.73 14.11 4.39
N TYR A 116 8.67 14.01 3.60
CA TYR A 116 8.71 13.43 2.29
C TYR A 116 8.54 14.53 1.23
N LEU A 117 9.46 14.61 0.28
CA LEU A 117 9.40 15.51 -0.86
C LEU A 117 9.48 14.69 -2.16
N GLY A 118 8.36 14.63 -2.91
CA GLY A 118 8.33 13.80 -4.12
C GLY A 118 7.02 13.82 -4.87
N GLN A 119 6.92 12.96 -5.89
CA GLN A 119 5.83 12.98 -6.87
C GLN A 119 4.66 12.03 -6.54
N PHE A 120 4.73 11.20 -5.50
CA PHE A 120 3.67 10.24 -5.19
C PHE A 120 2.31 10.88 -4.90
N THR A 121 2.28 12.09 -4.40
CA THR A 121 1.04 12.85 -4.18
C THR A 121 0.31 13.21 -5.47
N ARG A 122 1.00 13.28 -6.63
CA ARG A 122 0.40 13.59 -7.93
C ARG A 122 -0.16 12.37 -8.67
N LEU A 123 0.27 11.16 -8.33
CA LEU A 123 -0.10 9.93 -9.05
C LEU A 123 -1.48 9.38 -8.67
N PHE A 124 -2.05 9.80 -7.55
CA PHE A 124 -3.27 9.21 -6.97
C PHE A 124 -4.43 10.19 -6.79
N SER A 125 -4.43 11.30 -7.51
CA SER A 125 -5.62 12.13 -7.62
C SER A 125 -6.62 11.41 -8.52
N LEU A 126 -7.73 10.94 -7.96
CA LEU A 126 -8.88 10.52 -8.74
C LEU A 126 -9.37 11.72 -9.60
N PRO A 127 -9.84 11.50 -10.84
CA PRO A 127 -10.42 12.58 -11.63
C PRO A 127 -11.59 13.20 -10.86
N GLY A 128 -11.41 14.42 -10.36
CA GLY A 128 -12.42 15.17 -9.61
C GLY A 128 -12.10 15.46 -8.13
N GLU A 129 -11.12 14.80 -7.52
CA GLU A 129 -10.60 15.22 -6.22
C GLU A 129 -9.42 16.17 -6.45
N GLN A 130 -9.61 17.45 -6.15
CA GLN A 130 -8.50 18.38 -5.91
C GLN A 130 -7.84 17.94 -4.58
N VAL A 131 -6.92 16.99 -4.66
CA VAL A 131 -5.94 16.82 -3.58
C VAL A 131 -5.07 18.06 -3.64
N ASP A 132 -5.15 18.88 -2.61
CA ASP A 132 -4.29 20.05 -2.46
C ASP A 132 -2.84 19.59 -2.46
N CYS A 133 -2.19 19.67 -3.63
CA CYS A 133 -0.83 19.21 -3.88
C CYS A 133 0.24 20.03 -3.11
N ALA A 134 -0.19 20.99 -2.30
CA ALA A 134 0.63 21.75 -1.37
C ALA A 134 0.77 21.09 0.01
N ALA A 135 0.02 20.02 0.28
CA ALA A 135 0.19 19.24 1.51
C ALA A 135 1.37 18.28 1.38
N GLU A 136 2.55 18.83 1.48
CA GLU A 136 3.75 18.08 1.82
C GLU A 136 3.47 17.28 3.09
N THR A 137 3.56 15.97 2.97
CA THR A 137 3.21 15.09 4.06
C THR A 137 4.28 15.22 5.13
N VAL A 138 4.01 16.00 6.16
CA VAL A 138 4.87 16.12 7.34
C VAL A 138 4.68 14.87 8.17
N PHE A 139 5.69 14.03 8.23
CA PHE A 139 5.70 12.85 9.08
C PHE A 139 6.34 13.20 10.43
N GLY A 140 5.55 13.71 11.37
CA GLY A 140 6.00 13.94 12.74
C GLY A 140 5.91 12.67 13.57
N LEU A 141 6.82 12.52 14.54
CA LEU A 141 6.73 11.46 15.55
C LEU A 141 5.50 11.69 16.44
N SER A 142 4.53 10.82 16.33
CA SER A 142 3.45 10.37 17.21
C SER A 142 2.70 11.30 18.19
N LYS A 143 2.98 12.60 18.34
CA LYS A 143 2.20 13.53 19.15
C LYS A 143 1.77 14.75 18.34
N ASN A 144 0.53 15.23 18.52
CA ASN A 144 -0.01 16.39 17.80
C ASN A 144 0.86 17.67 17.93
N GLU A 145 1.55 17.84 19.04
CA GLU A 145 2.48 18.95 19.29
C GLU A 145 3.72 18.88 18.39
N ASP A 146 4.25 17.66 18.16
CA ASP A 146 5.42 17.47 17.30
C ASP A 146 5.11 17.75 15.82
N VAL A 147 3.91 17.46 15.36
CA VAL A 147 3.46 17.76 13.99
C VAL A 147 3.39 19.26 13.73
N ALA A 148 2.91 20.04 14.69
CA ALA A 148 2.86 21.50 14.57
C ALA A 148 4.27 22.11 14.54
N ALA A 149 5.17 21.64 15.39
CA ALA A 149 6.56 22.05 15.41
C ALA A 149 7.29 21.68 14.11
N ALA A 150 7.05 20.48 13.57
CA ALA A 150 7.60 20.02 12.30
C ALA A 150 7.09 20.87 11.13
N ARG A 151 5.80 21.21 11.08
CA ARG A 151 5.22 22.11 10.06
C ARG A 151 5.85 23.50 10.12
N ASN A 152 6.03 24.06 11.33
CA ASN A 152 6.65 25.35 11.51
C ASN A 152 8.13 25.33 11.10
N PHE A 153 8.85 24.26 11.39
CA PHE A 153 10.22 24.03 10.93
C PHE A 153 10.26 23.98 9.40
N PHE A 154 9.42 23.15 8.80
CA PHE A 154 9.34 23.03 7.34
C PHE A 154 9.05 24.38 6.67
N ALA A 155 8.05 25.12 7.14
CA ALA A 155 7.67 26.41 6.56
C ALA A 155 8.80 27.47 6.60
N ARG A 156 9.67 27.42 7.64
CA ARG A 156 10.84 28.32 7.72
C ARG A 156 11.97 27.93 6.78
N HIS A 157 12.12 26.64 6.48
CA HIS A 157 13.27 26.07 5.80
C HIS A 157 12.91 25.40 4.48
N GLU A 158 11.71 25.63 3.95
CA GLU A 158 11.16 24.96 2.77
C GLU A 158 12.11 25.00 1.56
N SER A 159 12.67 26.18 1.26
CA SER A 159 13.56 26.36 0.10
C SER A 159 14.81 25.47 0.19
N ASP A 160 15.42 25.42 1.37
CA ASP A 160 16.65 24.63 1.59
C ASP A 160 16.36 23.14 1.59
N LEU A 161 15.26 22.72 2.24
CA LEU A 161 14.84 21.31 2.26
C LEU A 161 14.51 20.81 0.85
N ARG A 162 13.83 21.61 0.03
CA ARG A 162 13.55 21.27 -1.38
C ARG A 162 14.83 21.16 -2.20
N LYS A 163 15.80 22.07 -1.98
CA LYS A 163 17.10 22.03 -2.65
C LYS A 163 17.87 20.75 -2.25
N ILE A 164 17.96 20.45 -0.96
CA ILE A 164 18.61 19.25 -0.45
C ILE A 164 17.97 17.99 -1.05
N ALA A 165 16.65 17.92 -1.08
CA ALA A 165 15.94 16.77 -1.68
C ALA A 165 16.23 16.65 -3.18
N ALA A 166 16.29 17.76 -3.91
CA ALA A 166 16.55 17.76 -5.35
C ALA A 166 17.99 17.36 -5.69
N GLU A 167 18.96 17.76 -4.87
CA GLU A 167 20.39 17.45 -5.07
C GLU A 167 20.75 15.99 -4.67
N ASN A 168 19.96 15.36 -3.78
CA ASN A 168 20.24 14.03 -3.23
C ASN A 168 19.18 13.00 -3.62
N GLN A 169 18.96 12.84 -4.93
CA GLN A 169 17.95 11.91 -5.47
C GLN A 169 18.48 10.50 -5.74
N SER A 170 19.79 10.30 -5.73
CA SER A 170 20.41 9.05 -6.16
C SER A 170 21.10 8.27 -5.04
N GLN A 171 21.45 8.93 -3.93
CA GLN A 171 22.16 8.30 -2.82
C GLN A 171 21.82 8.95 -1.49
N VAL A 172 21.94 8.18 -0.41
CA VAL A 172 21.78 8.70 0.95
C VAL A 172 22.91 9.67 1.26
N ALA A 173 22.58 10.84 1.77
CA ALA A 173 23.55 11.90 2.07
C ALA A 173 23.26 12.56 3.43
N MET A 174 24.35 12.86 4.15
CA MET A 174 24.29 13.72 5.34
C MET A 174 24.63 15.15 4.92
N VAL A 175 23.70 16.08 5.16
CA VAL A 175 23.82 17.48 4.76
C VAL A 175 23.83 18.38 6.00
N GLY A 176 24.87 19.23 6.09
CA GLY A 176 24.92 20.27 7.10
C GLY A 176 23.89 21.36 6.81
N TYR A 177 23.10 21.71 7.82
CA TYR A 177 22.14 22.79 7.72
C TYR A 177 22.66 24.00 8.51
N HIS A 178 22.67 25.19 7.88
CA HIS A 178 23.03 26.43 8.53
C HIS A 178 21.78 27.11 9.06
N ASN A 179 21.61 27.10 10.39
CA ASN A 179 20.62 27.96 11.00
C ASN A 179 21.22 29.36 11.11
N ASN A 180 20.72 30.33 10.33
CA ASN A 180 21.16 31.73 10.34
C ASN A 180 20.93 32.44 11.69
N ASP A 181 20.13 31.85 12.58
CA ASP A 181 19.83 32.41 13.92
C ASP A 181 20.92 32.09 14.96
N HIS A 182 21.89 31.21 14.65
CA HIS A 182 23.03 30.87 15.51
C HIS A 182 24.33 30.76 14.73
N PRO A 183 25.11 31.86 14.60
CA PRO A 183 26.34 31.93 13.78
C PRO A 183 27.48 31.01 14.25
N ASP A 184 27.44 30.49 15.48
CA ASP A 184 28.52 29.67 16.06
C ASP A 184 28.36 28.17 15.79
N HIS A 185 27.20 27.69 15.30
CA HIS A 185 26.96 26.31 14.93
C HIS A 185 27.19 26.07 13.44
N ARG A 186 28.43 25.89 13.05
CA ARG A 186 28.83 25.41 11.71
C ARG A 186 28.24 24.02 11.51
N GLY A 187 27.16 23.96 10.71
CA GLY A 187 26.34 22.81 10.47
C GLY A 187 27.12 21.52 10.25
N ARG A 188 27.04 20.61 11.20
CA ARG A 188 27.49 19.26 11.08
C ARG A 188 26.25 18.38 10.91
N GLY A 189 26.02 17.93 9.66
CA GLY A 189 25.21 16.75 9.37
C GLY A 189 23.82 16.65 10.05
N ASN A 190 23.05 17.73 10.15
CA ASN A 190 21.78 17.74 10.87
C ASN A 190 20.60 17.23 10.01
N ILE A 191 20.81 17.01 8.72
CA ILE A 191 19.81 16.48 7.78
C ILE A 191 20.35 15.25 7.13
N LEU A 192 19.58 14.16 7.19
CA LEU A 192 19.83 12.93 6.45
C LEU A 192 18.83 12.86 5.30
N ALA A 193 19.32 12.96 4.07
CA ALA A 193 18.54 12.81 2.84
C ALA A 193 18.58 11.37 2.39
N VAL A 194 17.42 10.74 2.27
CA VAL A 194 17.26 9.32 1.95
C VAL A 194 16.36 9.20 0.73
N PRO A 195 16.92 9.01 -0.47
CA PRO A 195 16.13 8.86 -1.68
C PRO A 195 15.36 7.53 -1.68
N LEU A 196 14.15 7.57 -2.19
CA LEU A 196 13.40 6.38 -2.54
C LEU A 196 13.74 6.02 -3.99
N SER A 197 14.28 4.83 -4.24
CA SER A 197 14.77 4.43 -5.56
C SER A 197 14.06 3.17 -6.06
N ASN A 198 14.08 2.97 -7.39
CA ASN A 198 13.61 1.72 -8.03
C ASN A 198 12.13 1.37 -7.75
N ILE A 199 11.27 2.35 -7.44
CA ILE A 199 9.86 2.09 -7.17
C ILE A 199 9.08 1.95 -8.49
N ASP A 200 9.37 2.81 -9.46
CA ASP A 200 8.77 2.77 -10.79
C ASP A 200 9.79 3.23 -11.84
N PRO A 201 10.11 2.40 -12.86
CA PRO A 201 11.03 2.79 -13.94
C PRO A 201 10.58 4.03 -14.73
N GLN A 202 9.30 4.37 -14.71
CA GLN A 202 8.74 5.56 -15.38
C GLN A 202 8.91 6.85 -14.54
N LEU A 203 9.26 6.72 -13.26
CA LEU A 203 9.54 7.84 -12.36
C LEU A 203 11.04 8.06 -12.26
N ASN A 204 11.54 9.15 -12.83
CA ASN A 204 12.96 9.51 -12.77
C ASN A 204 13.43 9.73 -11.31
N SER A 205 12.54 10.19 -10.43
CA SER A 205 12.76 10.31 -8.99
C SER A 205 11.42 10.23 -8.26
N PRO A 206 11.13 9.14 -7.55
CA PRO A 206 9.89 9.02 -6.79
C PRO A 206 9.83 9.97 -5.59
N GLY A 207 10.97 10.44 -5.09
CA GLY A 207 11.07 11.41 -4.00
C GLY A 207 12.15 11.06 -2.97
N THR A 208 12.35 11.98 -2.04
CA THR A 208 13.36 11.89 -0.99
C THR A 208 12.71 12.05 0.38
N LEU A 209 13.04 11.18 1.31
CA LEU A 209 12.75 11.33 2.72
C LEU A 209 13.88 12.16 3.36
N LEU A 210 13.51 13.18 4.10
CA LEU A 210 14.44 14.02 4.86
C LEU A 210 14.21 13.78 6.35
N PHE A 211 15.26 13.46 7.07
CA PHE A 211 15.27 13.30 8.51
C PHE A 211 16.11 14.40 9.12
N VAL A 212 15.60 15.04 10.16
CA VAL A 212 16.24 16.21 10.78
C VAL A 212 16.51 15.94 12.24
N ARG A 213 17.76 16.17 12.67
CA ARG A 213 18.15 16.33 14.08
C ARG A 213 18.30 17.80 14.38
N THR A 214 17.82 18.24 15.53
CA THR A 214 17.93 19.60 16.02
C THR A 214 19.25 19.80 16.79
N ASP A 215 19.62 21.04 17.07
CA ASP A 215 20.92 21.41 17.68
C ASP A 215 21.17 20.78 19.07
N ASP A 216 20.12 20.28 19.72
CA ASP A 216 20.17 19.53 20.97
C ASP A 216 20.48 18.03 20.80
N GLN A 217 20.64 17.56 19.56
CA GLN A 217 20.94 16.16 19.23
C GLN A 217 22.34 16.05 18.60
N GLU A 218 23.00 14.92 18.83
CA GLU A 218 24.26 14.60 18.13
C GLU A 218 24.04 14.50 16.61
N PRO A 219 24.98 14.97 15.78
CA PRO A 219 24.90 14.87 14.32
C PRO A 219 24.73 13.40 13.88
N PHE A 220 24.14 13.21 12.68
CA PHE A 220 24.07 11.89 12.08
C PHE A 220 25.46 11.28 11.84
N ALA A 221 25.59 9.98 12.06
CA ALA A 221 26.81 9.21 11.86
C ALA A 221 26.69 8.25 10.66
N ALA A 222 27.77 7.63 10.26
CA ALA A 222 27.78 6.65 9.17
C ALA A 222 26.84 5.45 9.46
N LEU A 223 26.67 5.06 10.71
CA LEU A 223 25.75 4.00 11.12
C LEU A 223 24.29 4.40 10.83
N ASP A 224 23.90 5.64 11.15
CA ASP A 224 22.56 6.17 10.82
C ASP A 224 22.30 6.14 9.31
N MET A 225 23.30 6.51 8.51
CA MET A 225 23.21 6.51 7.05
C MET A 225 23.02 5.09 6.51
N ASN A 226 23.76 4.13 7.01
CA ASN A 226 23.64 2.72 6.60
C ASN A 226 22.29 2.14 6.99
N ALA A 227 21.83 2.41 8.21
CA ALA A 227 20.52 1.98 8.70
C ALA A 227 19.39 2.58 7.84
N ALA A 228 19.43 3.88 7.58
CA ALA A 228 18.44 4.55 6.76
C ALA A 228 18.43 4.04 5.31
N ASN A 229 19.60 3.80 4.72
CA ASN A 229 19.72 3.25 3.37
C ASN A 229 19.09 1.86 3.27
N SER A 230 19.44 0.95 4.17
CA SER A 230 18.90 -0.43 4.16
C SER A 230 17.39 -0.44 4.35
N LEU A 231 16.85 0.38 5.26
CA LEU A 231 15.42 0.51 5.48
C LEU A 231 14.70 1.15 4.29
N ALA A 232 15.32 2.13 3.62
CA ALA A 232 14.76 2.79 2.44
C ALA A 232 14.73 1.87 1.22
N GLU A 233 15.78 1.08 0.99
CA GLU A 233 15.84 0.08 -0.10
C GLU A 233 14.73 -0.96 0.07
N MET A 234 14.59 -1.51 1.27
CA MET A 234 13.51 -2.45 1.58
C MET A 234 12.12 -1.79 1.46
N GLY A 235 11.95 -0.60 2.02
CA GLY A 235 10.70 0.15 1.94
C GLY A 235 10.35 0.52 0.51
N SER A 236 11.32 0.89 -0.32
CA SER A 236 11.13 1.17 -1.74
C SER A 236 10.62 -0.05 -2.51
N ALA A 237 11.15 -1.25 -2.22
CA ALA A 237 10.66 -2.49 -2.83
C ALA A 237 9.20 -2.79 -2.46
N ILE A 238 8.81 -2.55 -1.20
CA ILE A 238 7.43 -2.72 -0.76
C ILE A 238 6.50 -1.67 -1.39
N LEU A 239 6.94 -0.41 -1.45
CA LEU A 239 6.19 0.66 -2.12
C LEU A 239 6.00 0.36 -3.61
N ALA A 240 7.02 -0.18 -4.29
CA ALA A 240 6.93 -0.65 -5.67
C ALA A 240 5.83 -1.72 -5.82
N ASN A 241 5.79 -2.72 -4.94
CA ASN A 241 4.76 -3.76 -4.98
C ASN A 241 3.34 -3.19 -4.78
N ILE A 242 3.16 -2.25 -3.85
CA ILE A 242 1.86 -1.57 -3.64
C ILE A 242 1.48 -0.79 -4.91
N LEU A 243 2.40 -0.02 -5.49
CA LEU A 243 2.18 0.75 -6.70
C LEU A 243 1.82 -0.14 -7.89
N TYR A 244 2.55 -1.25 -8.09
CA TYR A 244 2.23 -2.19 -9.17
C TYR A 244 0.88 -2.86 -8.98
N ALA A 245 0.52 -3.23 -7.75
CA ALA A 245 -0.80 -3.77 -7.45
C ALA A 245 -1.92 -2.76 -7.77
N GLU A 246 -1.74 -1.49 -7.40
CA GLU A 246 -2.69 -0.41 -7.73
C GLU A 246 -2.77 -0.17 -9.25
N LYS A 247 -1.63 -0.10 -9.96
CA LYS A 247 -1.59 0.04 -11.43
C LYS A 247 -2.26 -1.14 -12.12
N LEU A 248 -2.01 -2.37 -11.68
CA LEU A 248 -2.64 -3.56 -12.22
C LEU A 248 -4.15 -3.53 -12.01
N HIS A 249 -4.59 -3.14 -10.82
CA HIS A 249 -6.01 -2.98 -10.52
C HIS A 249 -6.66 -1.93 -11.44
N GLN A 250 -6.05 -0.77 -11.62
CA GLN A 250 -6.53 0.28 -12.52
C GLN A 250 -6.59 -0.21 -13.97
N ALA A 251 -5.55 -0.89 -14.47
CA ALA A 251 -5.54 -1.47 -15.81
C ALA A 251 -6.66 -2.50 -15.99
N TYR A 252 -6.92 -3.33 -14.99
CA TYR A 252 -8.02 -4.28 -14.98
C TYR A 252 -9.38 -3.58 -15.09
N LEU A 253 -9.63 -2.53 -14.28
CA LEU A 253 -10.85 -1.72 -14.32
C LEU A 253 -11.04 -1.06 -15.70
N GLN A 254 -9.99 -0.48 -16.26
CA GLN A 254 -10.02 0.15 -17.59
C GLN A 254 -10.33 -0.87 -18.68
N THR A 255 -9.75 -2.07 -18.60
CA THR A 255 -10.00 -3.15 -19.57
C THR A 255 -11.47 -3.57 -19.54
N ILE A 256 -12.03 -3.81 -18.34
CA ILE A 256 -13.44 -4.17 -18.19
C ILE A 256 -14.34 -3.06 -18.75
N THR A 257 -14.08 -1.81 -18.36
CA THR A 257 -14.88 -0.67 -18.84
C THR A 257 -14.82 -0.55 -20.37
N SER A 258 -13.65 -0.82 -20.96
CA SER A 258 -13.49 -0.81 -22.43
C SER A 258 -14.27 -1.93 -23.11
N LEU A 259 -14.31 -3.13 -22.50
CA LEU A 259 -15.11 -4.25 -23.00
C LEU A 259 -16.62 -3.94 -22.93
N VAL A 260 -17.08 -3.36 -21.82
CA VAL A 260 -18.48 -2.90 -21.68
C VAL A 260 -18.83 -1.88 -22.76
N ARG A 261 -17.98 -0.87 -22.97
CA ARG A 261 -18.17 0.13 -24.04
C ARG A 261 -18.18 -0.48 -25.44
N ALA A 262 -17.33 -1.47 -25.72
CA ALA A 262 -17.32 -2.18 -26.98
C ALA A 262 -18.61 -2.98 -27.21
N MET A 263 -19.15 -3.59 -26.15
CA MET A 263 -20.44 -4.27 -26.19
C MET A 263 -21.59 -3.28 -26.41
N GLU A 264 -21.62 -2.15 -25.69
CA GLU A 264 -22.61 -1.07 -25.87
C GLU A 264 -22.54 -0.45 -27.27
N ALA A 265 -21.36 -0.37 -27.89
CA ALA A 265 -21.21 0.10 -29.26
C ALA A 265 -21.87 -0.86 -30.31
N LYS A 266 -21.98 -2.17 -29.95
CA LYS A 266 -22.69 -3.17 -30.75
C LYS A 266 -24.22 -3.00 -30.63
N ASP A 267 -24.72 -2.67 -29.45
CA ASP A 267 -26.12 -2.39 -29.18
C ASP A 267 -26.36 -0.87 -29.25
N LYS A 268 -26.89 -0.39 -30.37
CA LYS A 268 -27.06 1.05 -30.66
C LYS A 268 -27.90 1.81 -29.63
N TYR A 269 -28.54 1.11 -28.70
CA TYR A 269 -29.51 1.66 -27.76
C TYR A 269 -29.00 1.72 -26.30
N THR A 270 -27.82 1.20 -26.04
CA THR A 270 -27.32 1.00 -24.68
C THR A 270 -26.14 1.88 -24.27
N SER A 271 -25.83 2.95 -25.02
CA SER A 271 -24.72 3.84 -24.61
C SER A 271 -24.90 4.37 -23.19
N GLY A 272 -23.97 4.01 -22.30
CA GLY A 272 -23.97 4.37 -20.89
C GLY A 272 -25.03 3.66 -20.04
N HIS A 273 -25.81 2.75 -20.59
CA HIS A 273 -26.82 1.98 -19.88
C HIS A 273 -26.24 1.18 -18.72
N SER A 274 -25.22 0.39 -18.99
CA SER A 274 -24.60 -0.46 -17.95
C SER A 274 -24.06 0.35 -16.77
N THR A 275 -23.52 1.54 -17.04
CA THR A 275 -23.06 2.46 -15.98
C THR A 275 -24.22 3.01 -15.17
N ARG A 276 -25.33 3.42 -15.82
CA ARG A 276 -26.52 3.91 -15.11
C ARG A 276 -27.18 2.80 -14.29
N VAL A 277 -27.33 1.60 -14.85
CA VAL A 277 -27.88 0.44 -14.13
C VAL A 277 -27.04 0.12 -12.90
N ALA A 278 -25.71 0.09 -13.03
CA ALA A 278 -24.80 -0.13 -11.91
C ALA A 278 -24.97 0.94 -10.81
N GLN A 279 -25.07 2.21 -11.20
CA GLN A 279 -25.26 3.31 -10.24
C GLN A 279 -26.62 3.22 -9.53
N ILE A 280 -27.69 2.96 -10.26
CA ILE A 280 -29.05 2.82 -9.70
C ILE A 280 -29.10 1.63 -8.74
N ALA A 281 -28.51 0.49 -9.12
CA ALA A 281 -28.44 -0.70 -8.27
C ALA A 281 -27.65 -0.43 -6.97
N CYS A 282 -26.53 0.27 -7.05
CA CYS A 282 -25.75 0.66 -5.89
C CYS A 282 -26.53 1.63 -4.97
N ASN A 283 -27.23 2.61 -5.54
CA ASN A 283 -28.03 3.56 -4.76
C ASN A 283 -29.16 2.82 -4.01
N LEU A 284 -29.87 1.90 -4.67
CA LEU A 284 -30.88 1.06 -4.01
C LEU A 284 -30.24 0.16 -2.95
N GLY A 285 -29.11 -0.48 -3.26
CA GLY A 285 -28.37 -1.30 -2.30
C GLY A 285 -27.95 -0.53 -1.05
N GLN A 286 -27.45 0.68 -1.22
CA GLN A 286 -27.10 1.57 -0.11
C GLN A 286 -28.33 1.99 0.71
N PHE A 287 -29.45 2.30 0.05
CA PHE A 287 -30.69 2.68 0.70
C PHE A 287 -31.28 1.57 1.58
N ILE A 288 -31.16 0.31 1.15
CA ILE A 288 -31.58 -0.86 1.94
C ILE A 288 -30.51 -1.37 2.92
N GLY A 289 -29.38 -0.67 3.06
CA GLY A 289 -28.36 -0.94 4.09
C GLY A 289 -27.33 -2.00 3.75
N LEU A 290 -27.05 -2.26 2.47
CA LEU A 290 -25.97 -3.16 2.06
C LEU A 290 -24.60 -2.58 2.42
N ASP A 291 -23.65 -3.45 2.77
CA ASP A 291 -22.28 -3.08 3.10
C ASP A 291 -21.41 -2.80 1.84
N LYS A 292 -20.22 -2.26 2.04
CA LYS A 292 -19.30 -1.91 0.94
C LYS A 292 -18.96 -3.09 0.01
N PRO A 293 -18.64 -4.31 0.49
CA PRO A 293 -18.44 -5.47 -0.36
C PRO A 293 -19.65 -5.82 -1.22
N GLN A 294 -20.86 -5.77 -0.66
CA GLN A 294 -22.11 -6.04 -1.38
C GLN A 294 -22.41 -4.97 -2.43
N LEU A 295 -22.16 -3.70 -2.13
CA LEU A 295 -22.27 -2.60 -3.10
C LEU A 295 -21.28 -2.73 -4.24
N GLN A 296 -20.04 -3.17 -3.97
CA GLN A 296 -19.06 -3.43 -5.00
C GLN A 296 -19.48 -4.58 -5.93
N LEU A 297 -20.07 -5.64 -5.37
CA LEU A 297 -20.66 -6.73 -6.14
C LEU A 297 -21.77 -6.23 -7.07
N LEU A 298 -22.71 -5.41 -6.54
CA LEU A 298 -23.76 -4.82 -7.36
C LEU A 298 -23.22 -3.94 -8.48
N HIS A 299 -22.21 -3.16 -8.21
CA HIS A 299 -21.57 -2.32 -9.21
C HIS A 299 -21.03 -3.15 -10.40
N TRP A 300 -20.26 -4.20 -10.10
CA TRP A 300 -19.71 -5.08 -11.14
C TRP A 300 -20.81 -5.86 -11.87
N ALA A 301 -21.78 -6.37 -11.15
CA ALA A 301 -22.89 -7.08 -11.74
C ALA A 301 -23.69 -6.16 -12.68
N GLY A 302 -23.95 -4.90 -12.26
CA GLY A 302 -24.63 -3.92 -13.09
C GLY A 302 -23.85 -3.54 -14.36
N LEU A 303 -22.52 -3.40 -14.25
CA LEU A 303 -21.70 -3.11 -15.44
C LEU A 303 -21.66 -4.26 -16.45
N LEU A 304 -21.70 -5.51 -15.96
CA LEU A 304 -21.42 -6.70 -16.76
C LEU A 304 -22.63 -7.57 -17.05
N HIS A 305 -23.84 -7.22 -16.55
CA HIS A 305 -25.04 -8.06 -16.67
C HIS A 305 -25.35 -8.45 -18.12
N ASP A 306 -25.12 -7.53 -19.03
CA ASP A 306 -25.46 -7.62 -20.44
C ASP A 306 -24.30 -8.03 -21.36
N ILE A 307 -23.10 -8.35 -20.83
CA ILE A 307 -21.91 -8.65 -21.68
C ILE A 307 -22.16 -9.79 -22.66
N GLY A 308 -23.06 -10.71 -22.37
CA GLY A 308 -23.45 -11.82 -23.22
C GLY A 308 -24.22 -11.43 -24.47
N LYS A 309 -24.66 -10.17 -24.61
CA LYS A 309 -25.21 -9.63 -25.86
C LYS A 309 -24.22 -9.66 -27.01
N ILE A 310 -22.91 -9.79 -26.69
CA ILE A 310 -21.88 -10.01 -27.71
C ILE A 310 -22.15 -11.25 -28.56
N GLY A 311 -22.80 -12.27 -28.01
CA GLY A 311 -23.18 -13.49 -28.71
C GLY A 311 -24.51 -13.42 -29.46
N ILE A 312 -25.27 -12.33 -29.34
CA ILE A 312 -26.52 -12.14 -30.08
C ILE A 312 -26.24 -11.59 -31.47
N ARG A 313 -26.95 -12.10 -32.46
CA ARG A 313 -26.80 -11.64 -33.86
C ARG A 313 -27.22 -10.18 -34.00
N ASP A 314 -26.48 -9.41 -34.80
CA ASP A 314 -26.68 -7.97 -34.99
C ASP A 314 -28.04 -7.63 -35.62
N ASP A 315 -28.52 -8.47 -36.54
CA ASP A 315 -29.83 -8.33 -37.19
C ASP A 315 -30.99 -8.53 -36.20
N VAL A 316 -30.80 -9.31 -35.18
CA VAL A 316 -31.77 -9.54 -34.10
C VAL A 316 -31.66 -8.44 -33.01
N LEU A 317 -30.44 -8.15 -32.55
CA LEU A 317 -30.18 -7.19 -31.48
C LEU A 317 -30.63 -5.76 -31.89
N ASN A 318 -30.34 -5.36 -33.12
CA ASN A 318 -30.61 -4.01 -33.63
C ASN A 318 -31.91 -3.91 -34.47
N LYS A 319 -32.80 -4.91 -34.36
CA LYS A 319 -34.04 -4.92 -35.13
C LYS A 319 -34.99 -3.81 -34.66
N THR A 320 -35.48 -2.98 -35.57
CA THR A 320 -36.41 -1.88 -35.25
C THR A 320 -37.87 -2.29 -35.21
N GLY A 321 -38.20 -3.51 -35.68
CA GLY A 321 -39.55 -4.08 -35.72
C GLY A 321 -39.82 -5.05 -34.55
N LYS A 322 -41.02 -5.64 -34.53
CA LYS A 322 -41.34 -6.71 -33.55
C LYS A 322 -40.45 -7.93 -33.82
N LEU A 323 -39.93 -8.51 -32.74
CA LEU A 323 -39.18 -9.77 -32.77
C LEU A 323 -40.13 -10.92 -33.03
N THR A 324 -39.69 -11.91 -33.80
CA THR A 324 -40.33 -13.23 -33.82
C THR A 324 -40.09 -13.97 -32.53
N ASN A 325 -40.82 -15.05 -32.27
CA ASN A 325 -40.59 -15.87 -31.06
C ASN A 325 -39.17 -16.48 -31.04
N GLU A 326 -38.64 -16.85 -32.21
CA GLU A 326 -37.29 -17.40 -32.35
C GLU A 326 -36.21 -16.35 -32.02
N GLU A 327 -36.39 -15.13 -32.57
CA GLU A 327 -35.49 -14.01 -32.31
C GLU A 327 -35.53 -13.62 -30.82
N PHE A 328 -36.72 -13.58 -30.23
CA PHE A 328 -36.87 -13.28 -28.81
C PHE A 328 -36.22 -14.38 -27.92
N ASN A 329 -36.41 -15.65 -28.29
CA ASN A 329 -35.73 -16.77 -27.61
C ASN A 329 -34.20 -16.67 -27.75
N HIS A 330 -33.70 -16.20 -28.88
CA HIS A 330 -32.27 -15.94 -29.05
C HIS A 330 -31.77 -14.83 -28.12
N ILE A 331 -32.52 -13.71 -27.97
CA ILE A 331 -32.17 -12.65 -27.01
C ILE A 331 -32.17 -13.21 -25.58
N LYS A 332 -33.15 -14.04 -25.19
CA LYS A 332 -33.20 -14.64 -23.85
C LYS A 332 -31.99 -15.48 -23.46
N THR A 333 -31.10 -15.80 -24.42
CA THR A 333 -29.88 -16.54 -24.12
C THR A 333 -28.78 -15.67 -23.52
N HIS A 334 -28.87 -14.32 -23.62
CA HIS A 334 -27.76 -13.43 -23.21
C HIS A 334 -27.39 -13.54 -21.71
N PRO A 335 -28.30 -13.77 -20.73
CA PRO A 335 -27.86 -13.91 -19.33
C PRO A 335 -26.99 -15.15 -19.13
N HIS A 336 -27.37 -16.26 -19.76
CA HIS A 336 -26.55 -17.48 -19.75
C HIS A 336 -25.23 -17.28 -20.51
N GLN A 337 -25.22 -16.53 -21.60
CA GLN A 337 -23.98 -16.18 -22.30
C GLN A 337 -23.12 -15.24 -21.47
N SER A 338 -23.70 -14.25 -20.78
CA SER A 338 -22.99 -13.40 -19.82
C SER A 338 -22.29 -14.23 -18.75
N TYR A 339 -23.02 -15.18 -18.14
CA TYR A 339 -22.45 -16.15 -17.21
C TYR A 339 -21.22 -16.86 -17.79
N LYS A 340 -21.35 -17.46 -18.99
CA LYS A 340 -20.25 -18.18 -19.64
C LYS A 340 -19.03 -17.34 -19.98
N VAL A 341 -19.24 -16.07 -20.36
CA VAL A 341 -18.15 -15.13 -20.65
C VAL A 341 -17.37 -14.78 -19.39
N LEU A 342 -18.07 -14.68 -18.25
CA LEU A 342 -17.48 -14.25 -16.99
C LEU A 342 -16.97 -15.42 -16.11
N GLU A 343 -17.48 -16.61 -16.29
CA GLU A 343 -17.14 -17.81 -15.52
C GLU A 343 -15.63 -18.11 -15.44
N PRO A 344 -14.81 -17.92 -16.51
CA PRO A 344 -13.38 -18.16 -16.41
C PRO A 344 -12.62 -17.18 -15.51
N ILE A 345 -13.26 -16.07 -15.10
CA ILE A 345 -12.63 -14.98 -14.34
C ILE A 345 -12.94 -15.17 -12.85
N LEU A 346 -12.03 -15.82 -12.10
CA LEU A 346 -12.20 -16.11 -10.67
C LEU A 346 -12.63 -14.90 -9.83
N ALA A 347 -12.09 -13.73 -10.11
CA ALA A 347 -12.41 -12.49 -9.39
C ALA A 347 -13.88 -12.04 -9.54
N LEU A 348 -14.60 -12.57 -10.55
CA LEU A 348 -16.00 -12.22 -10.83
C LEU A 348 -17.00 -13.33 -10.45
N HIS A 349 -16.55 -14.43 -9.84
CA HIS A 349 -17.43 -15.54 -9.48
C HIS A 349 -18.58 -15.12 -8.56
N ASN A 350 -18.36 -14.14 -7.70
CA ASN A 350 -19.36 -13.62 -6.76
C ASN A 350 -20.51 -12.83 -7.42
N ILE A 351 -20.37 -12.45 -8.69
CA ILE A 351 -21.44 -11.76 -9.44
C ILE A 351 -22.19 -12.66 -10.42
N LEU A 352 -21.70 -13.89 -10.68
CA LEU A 352 -22.24 -14.77 -11.73
C LEU A 352 -23.73 -15.05 -11.58
N ASP A 353 -24.18 -15.32 -10.36
CA ASP A 353 -25.58 -15.60 -10.08
C ASP A 353 -26.46 -14.34 -10.29
N ALA A 354 -25.96 -13.16 -9.94
CA ALA A 354 -26.65 -11.92 -10.19
C ALA A 354 -26.80 -11.65 -11.69
N VAL A 355 -25.73 -11.87 -12.45
CA VAL A 355 -25.71 -11.69 -13.91
C VAL A 355 -26.57 -12.73 -14.62
N ARG A 356 -26.57 -13.99 -14.17
CA ARG A 356 -27.39 -15.05 -14.78
C ARG A 356 -28.87 -14.82 -14.59
N HIS A 357 -29.30 -14.31 -13.42
CA HIS A 357 -30.70 -14.30 -13.00
C HIS A 357 -31.35 -12.91 -13.00
N HIS A 358 -30.73 -11.89 -13.61
CA HIS A 358 -31.28 -10.53 -13.61
C HIS A 358 -32.59 -10.35 -14.42
N HIS A 359 -32.96 -11.35 -15.23
CA HIS A 359 -34.22 -11.42 -15.94
C HIS A 359 -35.21 -12.46 -15.40
N GLU A 360 -34.92 -12.99 -14.21
CA GLU A 360 -35.92 -13.78 -13.50
C GLU A 360 -37.04 -12.88 -12.96
N HIS A 361 -38.27 -13.35 -13.05
CA HIS A 361 -39.44 -12.64 -12.54
C HIS A 361 -39.84 -13.15 -11.17
N PHE A 362 -40.29 -12.27 -10.30
CA PHE A 362 -40.64 -12.63 -8.92
C PHE A 362 -41.73 -13.69 -8.85
N ASP A 363 -42.65 -13.76 -9.85
CA ASP A 363 -43.68 -14.80 -9.99
C ASP A 363 -43.16 -16.12 -10.59
N GLY A 364 -41.95 -16.19 -11.07
CA GLY A 364 -41.33 -17.36 -11.72
C GLY A 364 -41.57 -17.46 -13.24
N SER A 365 -42.14 -16.42 -13.87
CA SER A 365 -42.35 -16.37 -15.32
C SER A 365 -41.13 -15.90 -16.11
N GLY A 366 -40.01 -15.59 -15.42
CA GLY A 366 -38.78 -15.09 -15.98
C GLY A 366 -37.91 -16.15 -16.67
N TYR A 367 -36.66 -15.81 -16.90
CA TYR A 367 -35.66 -16.67 -17.53
C TYR A 367 -34.25 -16.36 -16.97
N PRO A 368 -33.25 -17.27 -17.05
CA PRO A 368 -33.26 -18.53 -17.80
C PRO A 368 -33.79 -19.76 -17.05
N ASP A 369 -33.83 -19.74 -15.71
CA ASP A 369 -34.06 -20.94 -14.90
C ASP A 369 -35.49 -20.99 -14.29
N GLY A 370 -36.27 -19.91 -14.39
CA GLY A 370 -37.63 -19.80 -13.85
C GLY A 370 -37.66 -19.75 -12.33
N LEU A 371 -36.66 -19.15 -11.71
CA LEU A 371 -36.60 -18.95 -10.25
C LEU A 371 -37.73 -18.04 -9.77
N LYS A 372 -38.21 -18.28 -8.54
CA LYS A 372 -39.37 -17.57 -7.99
C LYS A 372 -39.07 -16.97 -6.62
N GLY A 373 -39.57 -15.76 -6.40
CA GLY A 373 -39.52 -15.12 -5.09
C GLY A 373 -38.14 -14.94 -4.56
N ASN A 374 -37.89 -15.44 -3.36
CA ASN A 374 -36.58 -15.34 -2.69
C ASN A 374 -35.54 -16.35 -3.18
N ASP A 375 -35.89 -17.31 -4.04
CA ASP A 375 -34.92 -18.17 -4.70
C ASP A 375 -34.08 -17.40 -5.73
N ILE A 376 -34.60 -16.25 -6.21
CA ILE A 376 -33.83 -15.31 -7.03
C ILE A 376 -32.81 -14.59 -6.13
N PRO A 377 -31.52 -14.61 -6.44
CA PRO A 377 -30.50 -13.90 -5.67
C PRO A 377 -30.85 -12.42 -5.46
N LEU A 378 -30.65 -11.90 -4.25
CA LEU A 378 -30.96 -10.50 -3.93
C LEU A 378 -30.28 -9.51 -4.92
N PRO A 379 -28.99 -9.64 -5.29
CA PRO A 379 -28.39 -8.76 -6.29
C PRO A 379 -29.10 -8.81 -7.65
N ALA A 380 -29.57 -9.97 -8.09
CA ALA A 380 -30.31 -10.11 -9.35
C ALA A 380 -31.66 -9.35 -9.31
N ARG A 381 -32.41 -9.45 -8.19
CA ARG A 381 -33.65 -8.70 -7.98
C ARG A 381 -33.42 -7.19 -7.97
N ILE A 382 -32.29 -6.73 -7.39
CA ILE A 382 -31.92 -5.30 -7.40
C ILE A 382 -31.56 -4.85 -8.82
N LEU A 383 -30.78 -5.65 -9.56
CA LEU A 383 -30.41 -5.35 -10.96
C LEU A 383 -31.66 -5.26 -11.85
N GLN A 384 -32.60 -6.17 -11.70
CA GLN A 384 -33.85 -6.13 -12.46
C GLN A 384 -34.58 -4.79 -12.29
N ILE A 385 -34.71 -4.30 -11.05
CA ILE A 385 -35.33 -3.00 -10.77
C ILE A 385 -34.55 -1.86 -11.44
N ALA A 386 -33.23 -1.87 -11.34
CA ALA A 386 -32.35 -0.86 -11.93
C ALA A 386 -32.44 -0.86 -13.48
N ASP A 387 -32.40 -2.05 -14.08
CA ASP A 387 -32.55 -2.20 -15.54
C ASP A 387 -33.91 -1.74 -16.05
N VAL A 388 -35.01 -2.16 -15.40
CA VAL A 388 -36.37 -1.72 -15.75
C VAL A 388 -36.50 -0.20 -15.61
N TRP A 389 -35.98 0.40 -14.56
CA TRP A 389 -36.00 1.85 -14.37
C TRP A 389 -35.24 2.57 -15.50
N ASP A 390 -34.00 2.18 -15.80
CA ASP A 390 -33.24 2.79 -16.89
C ASP A 390 -33.95 2.57 -18.23
N ALA A 391 -34.50 1.38 -18.45
CA ALA A 391 -35.27 1.10 -19.66
C ALA A 391 -36.50 2.01 -19.81
N LEU A 392 -37.18 2.37 -18.76
CA LEU A 392 -38.34 3.24 -18.77
C LEU A 392 -37.99 4.71 -18.95
N THR A 393 -36.93 5.17 -18.31
CA THR A 393 -36.54 6.57 -18.22
C THR A 393 -35.53 7.01 -19.28
N SER A 394 -34.95 6.08 -20.05
CA SER A 394 -34.04 6.36 -21.17
C SER A 394 -34.79 6.39 -22.50
N THR A 395 -34.35 7.26 -23.44
CA THR A 395 -34.89 7.31 -24.80
C THR A 395 -34.36 6.13 -25.60
N ARG A 396 -35.26 5.34 -26.22
CA ARG A 396 -34.93 4.24 -27.14
C ARG A 396 -35.42 4.59 -28.56
N SER A 397 -34.90 3.93 -29.57
CA SER A 397 -35.25 4.22 -30.98
C SER A 397 -36.75 4.21 -31.33
N TYR A 398 -37.50 3.41 -30.57
CA TYR A 398 -38.93 3.22 -30.79
C TYR A 398 -39.80 3.88 -29.70
N ARG A 399 -39.19 4.51 -28.67
CA ARG A 399 -39.90 5.12 -27.56
C ARG A 399 -39.11 6.24 -26.90
N LYS A 400 -39.72 7.39 -26.72
CA LYS A 400 -39.20 8.49 -25.90
C LYS A 400 -39.13 8.08 -24.42
N ALA A 401 -38.20 8.65 -23.68
CA ALA A 401 -38.11 8.51 -22.23
C ALA A 401 -39.44 8.87 -21.57
N MET A 402 -39.87 8.08 -20.60
CA MET A 402 -40.99 8.41 -19.74
C MET A 402 -40.57 9.40 -18.66
N THR A 403 -41.51 10.14 -18.12
CA THR A 403 -41.28 10.93 -16.92
C THR A 403 -41.05 9.99 -15.71
N PRO A 404 -40.31 10.43 -14.68
CA PRO A 404 -40.11 9.62 -13.48
C PRO A 404 -41.42 9.14 -12.86
N ASP A 405 -42.43 9.99 -12.82
CA ASP A 405 -43.75 9.63 -12.26
C ASP A 405 -44.42 8.51 -13.05
N GLN A 406 -44.39 8.59 -14.39
CA GLN A 406 -44.91 7.54 -15.25
C GLN A 406 -44.20 6.20 -15.06
N ALA A 407 -42.87 6.26 -14.93
CA ALA A 407 -42.06 5.08 -14.68
C ALA A 407 -42.37 4.46 -13.30
N MET A 408 -42.49 5.27 -12.26
CA MET A 408 -42.88 4.82 -10.93
C MET A 408 -44.26 4.15 -10.91
N ASP A 409 -45.23 4.66 -11.68
CA ASP A 409 -46.57 4.06 -11.79
C ASP A 409 -46.54 2.69 -12.49
N ILE A 410 -45.68 2.50 -13.47
CA ILE A 410 -45.46 1.19 -14.09
C ILE A 410 -44.85 0.23 -13.08
N MET A 411 -43.80 0.63 -12.39
CA MET A 411 -43.11 -0.22 -11.41
C MET A 411 -44.06 -0.65 -10.28
N ARG A 412 -44.96 0.23 -9.81
CA ARG A 412 -45.99 -0.14 -8.82
C ARG A 412 -46.92 -1.24 -9.33
N ARG A 413 -47.30 -1.20 -10.60
CA ARG A 413 -48.19 -2.21 -11.22
C ARG A 413 -47.51 -3.53 -11.42
N GLU A 414 -46.23 -3.53 -11.75
CA GLU A 414 -45.41 -4.72 -11.98
C GLU A 414 -44.87 -5.33 -10.66
N ALA A 415 -45.01 -4.64 -9.54
CA ALA A 415 -44.59 -5.16 -8.23
C ALA A 415 -45.38 -6.44 -7.89
N ALA A 416 -44.70 -7.45 -7.38
CA ALA A 416 -45.16 -8.80 -7.09
C ALA A 416 -45.50 -9.68 -8.31
N LEU A 417 -45.51 -9.13 -9.52
CA LEU A 417 -45.56 -9.90 -10.76
C LEU A 417 -44.11 -10.16 -11.24
N THR A 418 -43.54 -9.20 -11.90
CA THR A 418 -42.18 -9.33 -12.45
C THR A 418 -41.11 -8.94 -11.44
N MET A 419 -41.35 -8.03 -10.49
CA MET A 419 -40.36 -7.47 -9.57
C MET A 419 -40.72 -7.77 -8.10
N ASP A 420 -39.68 -7.81 -7.25
CA ASP A 420 -39.83 -7.96 -5.78
C ASP A 420 -40.58 -6.75 -5.19
N PRO A 421 -41.74 -6.95 -4.58
CA PRO A 421 -42.59 -5.85 -4.08
C PRO A 421 -41.96 -5.07 -2.94
N ASN A 422 -41.08 -5.68 -2.13
CA ASN A 422 -40.41 -4.99 -1.05
C ASN A 422 -39.28 -4.09 -1.60
N LEU A 423 -38.55 -4.58 -2.56
CA LEU A 423 -37.48 -3.79 -3.22
C LEU A 423 -38.08 -2.65 -4.07
N VAL A 424 -39.21 -2.88 -4.76
CA VAL A 424 -39.91 -1.81 -5.49
C VAL A 424 -40.36 -0.72 -4.50
N ARG A 425 -40.90 -1.08 -3.34
CA ARG A 425 -41.29 -0.10 -2.30
C ARG A 425 -40.10 0.73 -1.86
N SER A 426 -38.98 0.08 -1.48
CA SER A 426 -37.76 0.77 -1.08
C SER A 426 -37.20 1.66 -2.19
N PHE A 427 -37.29 1.21 -3.45
CA PHE A 427 -36.85 2.00 -4.60
C PHE A 427 -37.69 3.28 -4.76
N LEU A 428 -38.99 3.16 -4.67
CA LEU A 428 -39.94 4.30 -4.79
C LEU A 428 -39.76 5.29 -3.62
N GLU A 429 -39.51 4.80 -2.41
CA GLU A 429 -39.18 5.63 -1.25
C GLU A 429 -37.87 6.38 -1.49
N MET A 430 -36.81 5.69 -1.95
CA MET A 430 -35.53 6.31 -2.30
C MET A 430 -35.73 7.42 -3.33
N MET A 431 -36.49 7.17 -4.43
CA MET A 431 -36.75 8.15 -5.48
C MET A 431 -37.55 9.37 -4.98
N ASN A 432 -38.39 9.21 -3.99
CA ASN A 432 -39.12 10.33 -3.40
C ASN A 432 -38.26 11.23 -2.51
N HIS A 433 -37.20 10.69 -1.92
CA HIS A 433 -36.22 11.44 -1.13
C HIS A 433 -35.19 12.18 -1.97
N GLN A 434 -35.04 11.87 -3.26
CA GLN A 434 -34.14 12.55 -4.19
C GLN A 434 -34.73 13.86 -4.71
N THR A 435 -33.91 14.87 -4.89
CA THR A 435 -34.29 16.13 -5.53
C THR A 435 -34.64 15.90 -7.02
N PRO A 436 -35.46 16.76 -7.65
CA PRO A 436 -35.82 16.62 -9.08
C PRO A 436 -34.61 16.52 -10.03
N SER A 437 -33.48 17.13 -9.69
CA SER A 437 -32.23 17.06 -10.47
C SER A 437 -31.49 15.72 -10.33
N GLU A 438 -31.70 14.98 -9.24
CA GLU A 438 -31.08 13.67 -8.97
C GLU A 438 -31.89 12.50 -9.54
N LYS A 439 -33.19 12.74 -9.87
CA LYS A 439 -34.05 11.71 -10.45
C LYS A 439 -33.78 11.42 -11.94
N VAL A 440 -32.93 12.18 -12.60
CA VAL A 440 -32.64 12.11 -14.05
C VAL A 440 -31.27 11.44 -14.31
N LEU A 441 -30.58 10.96 -13.30
CA LEU A 441 -29.31 10.21 -13.42
C LEU A 441 -29.55 8.74 -13.77
#